data_97efc7e0f27e968ed27605cabe54c5c7
#
_entry.id   97efc7e0f27e968ed27605cabe54c5c7
#
_cell.length_a   1.000
_cell.length_b   1.000
_cell.length_c   1.000
_cell.angle_alpha   90.00
_cell.angle_beta   90.00
_cell.angle_gamma   90.00
#
_symmetry.space_group_name_H-M   'P 1'
#
loop_
_entity.id
_entity.type
_entity.pdbx_description
1 polymer ?
#
loop_
_entity_poly.entity_id
_entity_poly.type
_entity_poly.pdbx_seq_one_letter_code
_entity_poly.pdbx_strand_id
1 'polypeptide(L)'
;SLILKLIEKMEIQKEHFVDNVASKLQAKPKVSGSSQLYISNDLNKVLINAEDEAKAMGDEYVSVEHLFLALLKYPNSAMKSLFKEYGITKERFLQALATVRGNQRVTSDNPEATYDTLNKYGTNLVERAAEQKLDPVIGRDAEIRNVIRILSRKTKNNPVLIGEPGVGKTAVVEGL
;
A
#
# COMPACT_ATOMS: atom_id res chain seq x y z
N SER A 1 -2.36 6.64 1.30
CA SER A 1 -3.26 6.21 0.22
C SER A 1 -2.70 4.99 -0.49
N LEU A 2 -3.54 4.01 -0.76
CA LEU A 2 -3.18 2.78 -1.47
C LEU A 2 -2.48 3.08 -2.81
N ILE A 3 -3.00 4.01 -3.58
CA ILE A 3 -2.45 4.35 -4.90
C ILE A 3 -0.98 4.78 -4.81
N LEU A 4 -0.61 5.59 -3.83
CA LEU A 4 0.79 6.01 -3.67
C LEU A 4 1.72 4.84 -3.33
N LYS A 5 1.26 3.86 -2.54
CA LYS A 5 2.02 2.62 -2.28
C LYS A 5 2.19 1.79 -3.56
N LEU A 6 1.15 1.73 -4.40
CA LEU A 6 1.22 1.02 -5.68
C LEU A 6 2.19 1.72 -6.66
N ILE A 7 2.22 3.05 -6.68
CA ILE A 7 3.19 3.84 -7.44
C ILE A 7 4.62 3.51 -7.01
N GLU A 8 4.90 3.47 -5.71
CA GLU A 8 6.21 3.05 -5.16
C GLU A 8 6.56 1.60 -5.54
N LYS A 9 5.58 0.67 -5.46
CA LYS A 9 5.78 -0.73 -5.86
C LYS A 9 6.05 -0.90 -7.36
N MET A 10 5.63 0.05 -8.18
CA MET A 10 6.00 0.12 -9.59
C MET A 10 7.36 0.81 -9.83
N GLU A 11 8.15 1.05 -8.78
CA GLU A 11 9.47 1.69 -8.84
C GLU A 11 9.41 3.14 -9.39
N ILE A 12 8.30 3.83 -9.14
CA ILE A 12 8.10 5.22 -9.52
C ILE A 12 8.31 6.11 -8.29
N GLN A 13 9.11 7.16 -8.43
CA GLN A 13 9.31 8.15 -7.37
C GLN A 13 7.99 8.87 -7.06
N LYS A 14 7.44 8.61 -5.89
CA LYS A 14 6.13 9.07 -5.45
C LYS A 14 6.01 10.59 -5.46
N GLU A 15 7.01 11.27 -4.92
CA GLU A 15 7.05 12.73 -4.82
C GLU A 15 6.99 13.36 -6.21
N HIS A 16 7.84 12.91 -7.12
CA HIS A 16 7.89 13.41 -8.49
C HIS A 16 6.59 13.15 -9.26
N PHE A 17 5.96 11.98 -9.05
CA PHE A 17 4.65 11.69 -9.64
C PHE A 17 3.57 12.63 -9.12
N VAL A 18 3.50 12.86 -7.80
CA VAL A 18 2.51 13.74 -7.17
C VAL A 18 2.70 15.18 -7.63
N ASP A 19 3.93 15.68 -7.68
CA ASP A 19 4.24 17.03 -8.13
C ASP A 19 3.85 17.25 -9.61
N ASN A 20 4.10 16.26 -10.47
CA ASN A 20 3.71 16.32 -11.88
C ASN A 20 2.18 16.35 -12.02
N VAL A 21 1.45 15.52 -11.28
CA VAL A 21 -0.02 15.54 -11.25
C VAL A 21 -0.53 16.90 -10.76
N ALA A 22 0.03 17.43 -9.67
CA ALA A 22 -0.35 18.73 -9.10
C ALA A 22 -0.10 19.87 -10.09
N SER A 23 1.05 19.88 -10.77
CA SER A 23 1.39 20.87 -11.79
C SER A 23 0.40 20.85 -12.97
N LYS A 24 0.05 19.65 -13.46
CA LYS A 24 -0.95 19.49 -14.54
C LYS A 24 -2.35 19.93 -14.10
N LEU A 25 -2.70 19.76 -12.82
CA LEU A 25 -3.98 20.26 -12.28
C LEU A 25 -3.98 21.79 -12.15
N GLN A 26 -2.88 22.38 -11.69
CA GLN A 26 -2.75 23.83 -11.56
C GLN A 26 -2.78 24.56 -12.91
N ALA A 27 -2.27 23.94 -13.96
CA ALA A 27 -2.28 24.47 -15.31
C ALA A 27 -3.67 24.49 -15.97
N LYS A 28 -4.68 23.85 -15.36
CA LYS A 28 -6.04 23.89 -15.90
C LYS A 28 -6.71 25.23 -15.65
N PRO A 29 -7.55 25.72 -16.59
CA PRO A 29 -8.34 26.92 -16.38
C PRO A 29 -9.19 26.81 -15.11
N LYS A 30 -9.15 27.87 -14.31
CA LYS A 30 -9.99 27.99 -13.09
C LYS A 30 -11.17 28.88 -13.43
N VAL A 31 -12.39 28.45 -13.12
CA VAL A 31 -13.61 29.24 -13.22
C VAL A 31 -13.95 29.75 -11.82
N SER A 32 -14.07 31.06 -11.67
CA SER A 32 -14.55 31.73 -10.47
C SER A 32 -15.99 32.18 -10.67
N GLY A 33 -16.89 31.82 -9.75
CA GLY A 33 -18.32 32.20 -9.79
C GLY A 33 -19.20 31.09 -9.20
N SER A 34 -20.47 31.38 -8.97
CA SER A 34 -21.48 30.41 -8.46
C SER A 34 -22.01 29.54 -9.61
N SER A 35 -21.17 28.72 -10.20
CA SER A 35 -21.63 27.74 -11.20
C SER A 35 -21.94 26.39 -10.51
N GLN A 36 -23.00 25.73 -10.96
CA GLN A 36 -23.30 24.38 -10.57
C GLN A 36 -22.16 23.46 -11.03
N LEU A 37 -21.72 22.56 -10.14
CA LEU A 37 -20.73 21.55 -10.48
C LEU A 37 -21.40 20.42 -11.24
N TYR A 38 -20.90 20.11 -12.42
CA TYR A 38 -21.35 19.00 -13.24
C TYR A 38 -20.23 17.96 -13.39
N ILE A 39 -20.63 16.69 -13.36
CA ILE A 39 -19.71 15.57 -13.67
C ILE A 39 -19.52 15.55 -15.20
N SER A 40 -18.29 15.57 -15.67
CA SER A 40 -17.98 15.42 -17.09
C SER A 40 -18.35 14.02 -17.60
N ASN A 41 -18.64 13.90 -18.89
CA ASN A 41 -18.90 12.61 -19.53
C ASN A 41 -17.74 11.63 -19.34
N ASP A 42 -16.49 12.12 -19.37
CA ASP A 42 -15.32 11.27 -19.16
C ASP A 42 -15.25 10.74 -17.73
N LEU A 43 -15.53 11.59 -16.72
CA LEU A 43 -15.59 11.15 -15.33
C LEU A 43 -16.74 10.15 -15.11
N ASN A 44 -17.90 10.41 -15.71
CA ASN A 44 -19.03 9.46 -15.61
C ASN A 44 -18.70 8.09 -16.19
N LYS A 45 -17.98 8.03 -17.33
CA LYS A 45 -17.49 6.77 -17.89
C LYS A 45 -16.53 6.04 -16.95
N VAL A 46 -15.62 6.77 -16.31
CA VAL A 46 -14.69 6.20 -15.32
C VAL A 46 -15.44 5.60 -14.14
N LEU A 47 -16.44 6.32 -13.60
CA LEU A 47 -17.23 5.83 -12.46
C LEU A 47 -17.99 4.53 -12.79
N ILE A 48 -18.68 4.49 -13.93
CA ILE A 48 -19.41 3.29 -14.39
C ILE A 48 -18.43 2.12 -14.60
N ASN A 49 -17.28 2.37 -15.23
CA ASN A 49 -16.30 1.30 -15.45
C ASN A 49 -15.60 0.85 -14.17
N ALA A 50 -15.49 1.68 -13.15
CA ALA A 50 -14.97 1.27 -11.85
C ALA A 50 -15.87 0.22 -11.18
N GLU A 51 -17.19 0.30 -11.35
CA GLU A 51 -18.11 -0.75 -10.91
C GLU A 51 -17.89 -2.07 -11.66
N ASP A 52 -17.64 -2.01 -12.98
CA ASP A 52 -17.35 -3.19 -13.77
C ASP A 52 -16.02 -3.86 -13.36
N GLU A 53 -14.97 -3.05 -13.09
CA GLU A 53 -13.69 -3.57 -12.59
C GLU A 53 -13.88 -4.21 -11.19
N ALA A 54 -14.68 -3.61 -10.28
CA ALA A 54 -14.98 -4.18 -8.98
C ALA A 54 -15.71 -5.54 -9.10
N LYS A 55 -16.73 -5.62 -9.96
CA LYS A 55 -17.44 -6.89 -10.25
C LYS A 55 -16.51 -7.94 -10.83
N ALA A 56 -15.63 -7.57 -11.76
CA ALA A 56 -14.66 -8.47 -12.38
C ALA A 56 -13.65 -9.02 -11.35
N MET A 57 -13.32 -8.25 -10.30
CA MET A 57 -12.45 -8.68 -9.21
C MET A 57 -13.20 -9.42 -8.09
N GLY A 58 -14.52 -9.53 -8.16
CA GLY A 58 -15.36 -10.16 -7.15
C GLY A 58 -15.49 -9.35 -5.87
N ASP A 59 -15.40 -8.04 -5.99
CA ASP A 59 -15.50 -7.10 -4.87
C ASP A 59 -16.92 -6.56 -4.71
N GLU A 60 -17.34 -6.32 -3.46
CA GLU A 60 -18.67 -5.83 -3.13
C GLU A 60 -18.76 -4.30 -3.20
N TYR A 61 -17.63 -3.61 -3.01
CA TYR A 61 -17.55 -2.15 -3.01
C TYR A 61 -16.52 -1.66 -4.04
N VAL A 62 -16.81 -0.51 -4.63
CA VAL A 62 -15.86 0.21 -5.47
C VAL A 62 -14.86 0.93 -4.58
N SER A 63 -13.58 0.67 -4.78
CA SER A 63 -12.47 1.31 -4.06
C SER A 63 -11.53 2.05 -5.02
N VAL A 64 -10.50 2.69 -4.48
CA VAL A 64 -9.58 3.54 -5.24
C VAL A 64 -8.83 2.80 -6.34
N GLU A 65 -8.54 1.50 -6.14
CA GLU A 65 -7.91 0.67 -7.17
C GLU A 65 -8.79 0.46 -8.40
N HIS A 66 -10.11 0.29 -8.20
CA HIS A 66 -11.07 0.15 -9.30
C HIS A 66 -11.20 1.45 -10.09
N LEU A 67 -11.22 2.60 -9.38
CA LEU A 67 -11.18 3.92 -10.01
C LEU A 67 -9.90 4.10 -10.82
N PHE A 68 -8.75 3.69 -10.30
CA PHE A 68 -7.49 3.82 -11.01
C PHE A 68 -7.41 2.89 -12.23
N LEU A 69 -7.93 1.67 -12.16
CA LEU A 69 -8.05 0.76 -13.30
C LEU A 69 -8.95 1.33 -14.39
N ALA A 70 -10.08 1.93 -14.00
CA ALA A 70 -10.98 2.60 -14.93
C ALA A 70 -10.32 3.83 -15.60
N LEU A 71 -9.50 4.61 -14.86
CA LEU A 71 -8.70 5.70 -15.41
C LEU A 71 -7.63 5.21 -16.39
N LEU A 72 -7.01 4.05 -16.16
CA LEU A 72 -6.07 3.45 -17.11
C LEU A 72 -6.75 3.00 -18.41
N LYS A 73 -8.01 2.56 -18.31
CA LYS A 73 -8.80 2.13 -19.47
C LYS A 73 -9.37 3.29 -20.28
N TYR A 74 -9.77 4.37 -19.62
CA TYR A 74 -10.39 5.58 -20.23
C TYR A 74 -9.63 6.86 -19.84
N PRO A 75 -8.33 6.96 -20.17
CA PRO A 75 -7.55 8.14 -19.85
C PRO A 75 -7.91 9.31 -20.77
N ASN A 76 -8.02 10.51 -20.22
CA ASN A 76 -7.98 11.70 -21.05
C ASN A 76 -6.56 11.95 -21.61
N SER A 77 -6.39 12.93 -22.50
CA SER A 77 -5.10 13.19 -23.15
C SER A 77 -3.97 13.48 -22.17
N ALA A 78 -4.23 14.24 -21.10
CA ALA A 78 -3.23 14.56 -20.07
C ALA A 78 -2.84 13.33 -19.26
N MET A 79 -3.81 12.48 -18.89
CA MET A 79 -3.57 11.24 -18.17
C MET A 79 -2.83 10.21 -19.03
N LYS A 80 -3.21 10.12 -20.32
CA LYS A 80 -2.52 9.23 -21.27
C LYS A 80 -1.03 9.57 -21.38
N SER A 81 -0.71 10.87 -21.45
CA SER A 81 0.68 11.35 -21.46
C SER A 81 1.40 11.01 -20.16
N LEU A 82 0.75 11.23 -19.01
CA LEU A 82 1.29 10.93 -17.68
C LEU A 82 1.57 9.44 -17.52
N PHE A 83 0.61 8.57 -17.84
CA PHE A 83 0.78 7.12 -17.73
C PHE A 83 1.90 6.60 -18.65
N LYS A 84 2.02 7.18 -19.85
CA LYS A 84 3.11 6.84 -20.77
C LYS A 84 4.48 7.30 -20.22
N GLU A 85 4.56 8.50 -19.67
CA GLU A 85 5.78 9.08 -19.09
C GLU A 85 6.36 8.22 -17.97
N TYR A 86 5.48 7.70 -17.08
CA TYR A 86 5.88 6.83 -15.95
C TYR A 86 5.80 5.34 -16.26
N GLY A 87 5.46 4.93 -17.47
CA GLY A 87 5.31 3.53 -17.85
C GLY A 87 4.24 2.79 -17.04
N ILE A 88 3.17 3.50 -16.64
CA ILE A 88 2.07 2.91 -15.89
C ILE A 88 1.13 2.20 -16.86
N THR A 89 1.07 0.88 -16.78
CA THR A 89 0.16 0.02 -17.55
C THR A 89 -0.77 -0.75 -16.62
N LYS A 90 -1.86 -1.28 -17.18
CA LYS A 90 -2.80 -2.11 -16.41
C LYS A 90 -2.09 -3.32 -15.79
N GLU A 91 -1.20 -3.95 -16.54
CA GLU A 91 -0.45 -5.14 -16.11
C GLU A 91 0.47 -4.83 -14.94
N ARG A 92 1.28 -3.76 -15.04
CA ARG A 92 2.16 -3.32 -13.93
C ARG A 92 1.37 -2.95 -12.70
N PHE A 93 0.25 -2.25 -12.89
CA PHE A 93 -0.62 -1.87 -11.77
C PHE A 93 -1.22 -3.10 -11.09
N LEU A 94 -1.74 -4.08 -11.84
CA LEU A 94 -2.30 -5.32 -11.28
C LEU A 94 -1.23 -6.16 -10.57
N GLN A 95 0.00 -6.23 -11.08
CA GLN A 95 1.11 -6.90 -10.40
C GLN A 95 1.42 -6.22 -9.05
N ALA A 96 1.53 -4.89 -9.03
CA ALA A 96 1.74 -4.15 -7.80
C ALA A 96 0.57 -4.34 -6.81
N LEU A 97 -0.68 -4.32 -7.31
CA LEU A 97 -1.88 -4.53 -6.51
C LEU A 97 -1.89 -5.93 -5.88
N ALA A 98 -1.53 -6.96 -6.63
CA ALA A 98 -1.44 -8.33 -6.12
C ALA A 98 -0.43 -8.46 -4.96
N THR A 99 0.69 -7.72 -4.98
CA THR A 99 1.67 -7.74 -3.89
C THR A 99 1.16 -7.06 -2.61
N VAL A 100 0.29 -6.06 -2.73
CA VAL A 100 -0.23 -5.28 -1.59
C VAL A 100 -1.52 -5.90 -1.05
N ARG A 101 -2.43 -6.29 -1.95
CA ARG A 101 -3.76 -6.80 -1.61
C ARG A 101 -3.77 -8.32 -1.35
N GLY A 102 -2.89 -9.08 -2.02
CA GLY A 102 -2.96 -10.54 -2.02
C GLY A 102 -4.31 -11.04 -2.56
N ASN A 103 -4.93 -11.99 -1.85
CA ASN A 103 -6.24 -12.57 -2.19
C ASN A 103 -7.41 -11.89 -1.42
N GLN A 104 -7.19 -10.75 -0.79
CA GLN A 104 -8.25 -10.07 -0.04
C GLN A 104 -9.27 -9.43 -0.99
N ARG A 105 -10.56 -9.51 -0.63
CA ARG A 105 -11.66 -8.87 -1.34
C ARG A 105 -12.08 -7.59 -0.63
N VAL A 106 -12.60 -6.63 -1.38
CA VAL A 106 -13.20 -5.42 -0.84
C VAL A 106 -14.62 -5.74 -0.39
N THR A 107 -14.80 -5.98 0.90
CA THR A 107 -16.08 -6.32 1.54
C THR A 107 -16.59 -5.23 2.47
N SER A 108 -15.91 -4.07 2.50
CA SER A 108 -16.30 -2.91 3.31
C SER A 108 -16.09 -1.62 2.53
N ASP A 109 -16.72 -0.56 2.99
CA ASP A 109 -16.62 0.79 2.45
C ASP A 109 -15.25 1.46 2.77
N ASN A 110 -14.44 0.86 3.65
CA ASN A 110 -13.10 1.35 4.00
C ASN A 110 -12.03 0.25 3.89
N PRO A 111 -11.75 -0.25 2.67
CA PRO A 111 -10.80 -1.34 2.45
C PRO A 111 -9.35 -0.96 2.74
N GLU A 112 -8.96 0.31 2.59
CA GLU A 112 -7.60 0.79 2.88
C GLU A 112 -7.21 0.54 4.35
N ALA A 113 -8.16 0.59 5.28
CA ALA A 113 -7.92 0.29 6.68
C ALA A 113 -7.54 -1.18 6.91
N THR A 114 -8.04 -2.08 6.08
CA THR A 114 -7.78 -3.52 6.17
C THR A 114 -6.43 -3.91 5.57
N TYR A 115 -6.06 -3.30 4.44
CA TYR A 115 -4.79 -3.61 3.74
C TYR A 115 -3.54 -3.18 4.51
N ASP A 116 -3.67 -2.22 5.42
CA ASP A 116 -2.54 -1.59 6.13
C ASP A 116 -2.59 -1.80 7.65
N THR A 117 -3.41 -2.72 8.13
CA THR A 117 -3.62 -2.93 9.57
C THR A 117 -2.31 -3.23 10.31
N LEU A 118 -1.45 -4.08 9.75
CA LEU A 118 -0.16 -4.40 10.35
C LEU A 118 0.76 -3.17 10.47
N ASN A 119 0.87 -2.37 9.42
CA ASN A 119 1.71 -1.16 9.44
C ASN A 119 1.12 -0.05 10.33
N LYS A 120 -0.20 -0.03 10.51
CA LYS A 120 -0.88 0.96 11.35
C LYS A 120 -0.72 0.68 12.84
N TYR A 121 -0.73 -0.59 13.24
CA TYR A 121 -0.69 -1.01 14.64
C TYR A 121 0.58 -1.78 15.01
N GLY A 122 1.34 -2.26 14.05
CA GLY A 122 2.60 -2.95 14.22
C GLY A 122 3.81 -2.06 13.90
N THR A 123 4.96 -2.45 14.41
CA THR A 123 6.25 -1.84 14.08
C THR A 123 7.10 -2.87 13.36
N ASN A 124 7.63 -2.53 12.18
CA ASN A 124 8.56 -3.39 11.46
C ASN A 124 9.95 -3.28 12.11
N LEU A 125 10.32 -4.28 12.91
CA LEU A 125 11.60 -4.29 13.62
C LEU A 125 12.79 -4.43 12.67
N VAL A 126 12.64 -5.10 11.54
CA VAL A 126 13.70 -5.24 10.53
C VAL A 126 14.05 -3.88 9.90
N GLU A 127 13.06 -3.07 9.57
CA GLU A 127 13.27 -1.70 9.07
C GLU A 127 13.93 -0.83 10.14
N ARG A 128 13.48 -0.89 11.38
CA ARG A 128 14.09 -0.16 12.50
C ARG A 128 15.53 -0.57 12.76
N ALA A 129 15.85 -1.85 12.64
CA ALA A 129 17.23 -2.34 12.74
C ALA A 129 18.11 -1.81 11.61
N ALA A 130 17.62 -1.83 10.37
CA ALA A 130 18.33 -1.27 9.22
C ALA A 130 18.59 0.24 9.35
N GLU A 131 17.66 0.96 9.98
CA GLU A 131 17.77 2.40 10.29
C GLU A 131 18.58 2.69 11.56
N GLN A 132 19.14 1.66 12.25
CA GLN A 132 19.86 1.77 13.52
C GLN A 132 19.03 2.45 14.64
N LYS A 133 17.72 2.23 14.66
CA LYS A 133 16.78 2.79 15.63
C LYS A 133 16.42 1.83 16.76
N LEU A 134 17.08 0.68 16.86
CA LEU A 134 16.93 -0.26 17.96
C LEU A 134 18.08 -0.13 18.93
N ASP A 135 17.79 -0.28 20.22
CA ASP A 135 18.81 -0.30 21.25
C ASP A 135 19.61 -1.61 21.19
N PRO A 136 20.93 -1.59 21.44
CA PRO A 136 21.73 -2.80 21.44
C PRO A 136 21.32 -3.74 22.59
N VAL A 137 21.08 -5.01 22.27
CA VAL A 137 20.72 -6.03 23.25
C VAL A 137 21.98 -6.68 23.78
N ILE A 138 22.24 -6.54 25.09
CA ILE A 138 23.44 -7.05 25.75
C ILE A 138 23.07 -8.19 26.70
N GLY A 139 23.85 -9.27 26.68
CA GLY A 139 23.73 -10.38 27.65
C GLY A 139 22.56 -11.33 27.41
N ARG A 140 22.01 -11.36 26.18
CA ARG A 140 20.90 -12.26 25.77
C ARG A 140 21.24 -13.18 24.59
N ASP A 141 22.53 -13.35 24.31
CA ASP A 141 22.99 -14.14 23.15
C ASP A 141 22.54 -15.60 23.18
N ALA A 142 22.43 -16.19 24.34
CA ALA A 142 22.01 -17.60 24.51
C ALA A 142 20.52 -17.76 24.15
N GLU A 143 19.67 -16.86 24.65
CA GLU A 143 18.23 -16.85 24.37
C GLU A 143 17.95 -16.55 22.91
N ILE A 144 18.61 -15.55 22.33
CA ILE A 144 18.48 -15.17 20.91
C ILE A 144 18.88 -16.37 20.02
N ARG A 145 20.04 -16.99 20.23
CA ARG A 145 20.45 -18.19 19.48
C ARG A 145 19.46 -19.34 19.62
N ASN A 146 18.86 -19.50 20.78
CA ASN A 146 17.87 -20.54 21.01
C ASN A 146 16.58 -20.28 20.23
N VAL A 147 16.10 -19.04 20.21
CA VAL A 147 14.95 -18.59 19.42
C VAL A 147 15.21 -18.82 17.92
N ILE A 148 16.36 -18.38 17.39
CA ILE A 148 16.75 -18.60 15.99
C ILE A 148 16.74 -20.10 15.65
N ARG A 149 17.31 -20.95 16.53
CA ARG A 149 17.32 -22.39 16.33
C ARG A 149 15.93 -23.00 16.28
N ILE A 150 14.97 -22.49 17.10
CA ILE A 150 13.58 -22.96 17.09
C ILE A 150 12.88 -22.49 15.81
N LEU A 151 13.03 -21.23 15.41
CA LEU A 151 12.44 -20.67 14.20
C LEU A 151 12.93 -21.36 12.92
N SER A 152 14.19 -21.85 12.91
CA SER A 152 14.79 -22.55 11.77
C SER A 152 14.32 -24.01 11.61
N ARG A 153 13.49 -24.53 12.50
CA ARG A 153 12.95 -25.89 12.39
C ARG A 153 11.89 -25.97 11.30
N LYS A 154 11.81 -27.10 10.62
CA LYS A 154 10.76 -27.37 9.62
C LYS A 154 9.36 -27.44 10.23
N THR A 155 9.25 -27.91 11.48
CA THR A 155 8.01 -28.06 12.25
C THR A 155 8.25 -27.65 13.70
N LYS A 156 7.20 -27.29 14.43
CA LYS A 156 7.28 -26.83 15.84
C LYS A 156 8.24 -25.65 16.00
N ASN A 157 8.14 -24.71 15.08
CA ASN A 157 8.98 -23.53 14.98
C ASN A 157 8.40 -22.28 15.66
N ASN A 158 7.52 -22.46 16.63
CA ASN A 158 6.89 -21.37 17.39
C ASN A 158 7.56 -21.24 18.78
N PRO A 159 8.58 -20.38 18.96
CA PRO A 159 9.18 -20.15 20.27
C PRO A 159 8.21 -19.36 21.18
N VAL A 160 8.22 -19.69 22.46
CA VAL A 160 7.49 -19.00 23.51
C VAL A 160 8.47 -18.49 24.55
N LEU A 161 8.46 -17.18 24.81
CA LEU A 161 9.27 -16.55 25.85
C LEU A 161 8.45 -16.43 27.14
N ILE A 162 8.91 -17.09 28.21
CA ILE A 162 8.26 -17.09 29.53
C ILE A 162 9.16 -16.35 30.53
N GLY A 163 8.58 -15.62 31.46
CA GLY A 163 9.30 -14.93 32.54
C GLY A 163 8.47 -13.83 33.18
N GLU A 164 8.93 -13.33 34.31
CA GLU A 164 8.32 -12.21 35.03
C GLU A 164 8.23 -10.94 34.19
N PRO A 165 7.31 -10.00 34.48
CA PRO A 165 7.32 -8.67 33.88
C PRO A 165 8.67 -7.96 34.05
N GLY A 166 9.13 -7.25 33.01
CA GLY A 166 10.37 -6.46 33.09
C GLY A 166 11.68 -7.23 32.88
N VAL A 167 11.70 -8.56 32.76
CA VAL A 167 12.94 -9.34 32.57
C VAL A 167 13.55 -9.28 31.16
N GLY A 168 13.03 -8.44 30.28
CA GLY A 168 13.60 -8.21 28.94
C GLY A 168 13.15 -9.20 27.85
N LYS A 169 11.94 -9.77 27.96
CA LYS A 169 11.40 -10.67 26.90
C LYS A 169 11.34 -9.97 25.54
N THR A 170 10.91 -8.72 25.52
CA THR A 170 10.82 -7.91 24.29
C THR A 170 12.21 -7.64 23.70
N ALA A 171 13.21 -7.38 24.54
CA ALA A 171 14.58 -7.16 24.11
C ALA A 171 15.16 -8.37 23.35
N VAL A 172 14.80 -9.61 23.72
CA VAL A 172 15.20 -10.82 22.99
C VAL A 172 14.64 -10.82 21.57
N VAL A 173 13.41 -10.30 21.38
CA VAL A 173 12.78 -10.19 20.04
C VAL A 173 13.41 -9.06 19.21
N GLU A 174 13.79 -7.96 19.85
CA GLU A 174 14.48 -6.83 19.19
C GLU A 174 15.92 -7.18 18.80
N GLY A 175 16.53 -8.16 19.49
CA GLY A 175 17.88 -8.65 19.20
C GLY A 175 17.95 -9.76 18.15
N LEU A 176 16.82 -10.19 17.59
CA LEU A 176 16.74 -11.21 16.55
C LEU A 176 17.05 -10.64 15.18
#